data_89ae84b16162f9c03f5e1da6833c9dd9
#
_entry.id   89ae84b16162f9c03f5e1da6833c9dd9
#
_cell.length_a   1.000
_cell.length_b   1.000
_cell.length_c   1.000
_cell.angle_alpha   90.00
_cell.angle_beta   90.00
_cell.angle_gamma   90.00
#
_symmetry.space_group_name_H-M   'P 1'
#
loop_
_entity.id
_entity.type
_entity.pdbx_description
1 polymer ?
#
loop_
_entity_poly.entity_id
_entity_poly.type
_entity_poly.pdbx_seq_one_letter_code
_entity_poly.pdbx_strand_id
1 'polypeptide(L)'
;FSVQQNNVSLTGLSTDNDFYRNTYLDALSDDSLTWNIISDSLPSSWDFSNCFPICYSIGVTSGNLVISNGQSYYLNCHIYPNNTSGEGFITMEISNNSGHTEQVTWYGIAGSVGIVNNYYDSNKKNIKYIYDLSGKIVDDFKPNKIYIVQLNDNSFVKLFTNNLQ
;
A
#
# COMPACT_ATOMS: atom_id res chain seq x y z
N PHE A 1 2.28 21.84 -17.03
CA PHE A 1 2.67 21.03 -15.88
C PHE A 1 3.02 19.61 -16.31
N SER A 2 3.77 18.89 -15.48
CA SER A 2 4.01 17.45 -15.65
C SER A 2 4.16 16.77 -14.30
N VAL A 3 3.75 15.50 -14.22
CA VAL A 3 3.92 14.67 -13.03
C VAL A 3 5.21 13.86 -13.16
N GLN A 4 6.06 13.87 -12.10
CA GLN A 4 7.36 13.20 -12.14
C GLN A 4 7.23 11.67 -12.15
N GLN A 5 6.23 11.11 -11.45
CA GLN A 5 5.98 9.68 -11.42
C GLN A 5 4.47 9.42 -11.43
N ASN A 6 3.99 8.83 -12.53
CA ASN A 6 2.58 8.56 -12.77
C ASN A 6 2.07 7.24 -12.16
N ASN A 7 2.98 6.31 -11.81
CA ASN A 7 2.66 5.05 -11.15
C ASN A 7 3.50 4.91 -9.88
N VAL A 8 2.86 4.87 -8.74
CA VAL A 8 3.48 4.89 -7.42
C VAL A 8 3.05 3.66 -6.65
N SER A 9 4.01 2.81 -6.28
CA SER A 9 3.73 1.63 -5.46
C SER A 9 3.91 1.94 -3.98
N LEU A 10 2.95 1.52 -3.16
CA LEU A 10 2.93 1.65 -1.71
C LEU A 10 2.80 0.28 -1.07
N THR A 11 3.54 0.06 0.02
CA THR A 11 3.42 -1.16 0.80
C THR A 11 3.35 -0.83 2.27
N GLY A 12 2.49 -1.51 2.99
CA GLY A 12 2.33 -1.39 4.43
C GLY A 12 1.81 -2.68 5.05
N LEU A 13 1.56 -2.64 6.35
CA LEU A 13 0.90 -3.71 7.07
C LEU A 13 -0.59 -3.41 7.20
N SER A 14 -1.42 -4.43 7.26
CA SER A 14 -2.85 -4.24 7.50
C SER A 14 -3.15 -3.54 8.84
N THR A 15 -2.22 -3.60 9.80
CA THR A 15 -2.30 -2.96 11.12
C THR A 15 -1.71 -1.56 11.18
N ASP A 16 -1.13 -1.06 10.09
CA ASP A 16 -0.66 0.32 10.03
C ASP A 16 -1.87 1.26 10.07
N ASN A 17 -1.68 2.43 10.70
CA ASN A 17 -2.73 3.46 10.67
C ASN A 17 -2.97 3.94 9.25
N ASP A 18 -1.87 4.22 8.53
CA ASP A 18 -1.85 4.53 7.10
C ASP A 18 -0.48 4.19 6.50
N PHE A 19 -0.44 4.12 5.19
CA PHE A 19 0.81 4.12 4.43
C PHE A 19 0.64 4.98 3.19
N TYR A 20 1.71 5.72 2.83
CA TYR A 20 1.68 6.69 1.73
C TYR A 20 3.01 6.80 1.01
N ARG A 21 2.99 7.40 -0.16
CA ARG A 21 4.19 7.77 -0.90
C ARG A 21 3.93 9.01 -1.74
N ASN A 22 4.93 9.90 -1.77
CA ASN A 22 4.88 11.12 -2.55
C ASN A 22 5.31 10.88 -3.99
N THR A 23 4.69 11.61 -4.91
CA THR A 23 5.25 12.06 -6.16
C THR A 23 5.18 13.58 -6.22
N TYR A 24 5.57 14.19 -7.32
CA TYR A 24 5.57 15.64 -7.46
C TYR A 24 5.01 16.04 -8.83
N LEU A 25 4.38 17.22 -8.84
CA LEU A 25 3.96 17.90 -10.04
C LEU A 25 4.84 19.13 -10.23
N ASP A 26 5.49 19.24 -11.38
CA ASP A 26 6.30 20.37 -11.76
C ASP A 26 5.47 21.36 -12.61
N ALA A 27 5.40 22.61 -12.17
CA ALA A 27 4.72 23.68 -12.88
C ALA A 27 5.62 24.27 -13.96
N LEU A 28 5.26 24.07 -15.22
CA LEU A 28 5.97 24.59 -16.40
C LEU A 28 5.52 25.98 -16.81
N SER A 29 4.42 26.46 -16.24
CA SER A 29 3.83 27.81 -16.37
C SER A 29 2.92 28.07 -15.17
N ASP A 30 2.53 29.34 -14.96
CA ASP A 30 1.42 29.67 -14.08
C ASP A 30 0.13 29.08 -14.66
N ASP A 31 -0.65 28.38 -13.84
CA ASP A 31 -1.89 27.74 -14.30
C ASP A 31 -2.87 27.50 -13.15
N SER A 32 -4.12 27.19 -13.50
CA SER A 32 -5.16 26.74 -12.57
C SER A 32 -5.54 25.31 -12.92
N LEU A 33 -5.38 24.41 -11.96
CA LEU A 33 -5.63 23.00 -12.13
C LEU A 33 -6.88 22.58 -11.37
N THR A 34 -7.57 21.60 -11.92
CA THR A 34 -8.58 20.79 -11.22
C THR A 34 -8.06 19.37 -11.11
N TRP A 35 -8.41 18.70 -10.02
CA TRP A 35 -8.10 17.27 -9.87
C TRP A 35 -9.33 16.51 -9.42
N ASN A 36 -9.45 15.27 -9.87
CA ASN A 36 -10.52 14.36 -9.53
C ASN A 36 -9.97 12.94 -9.33
N ILE A 37 -10.50 12.22 -8.36
CA ILE A 37 -10.31 10.78 -8.28
C ILE A 37 -11.25 10.13 -9.29
N ILE A 38 -10.68 9.50 -10.29
CA ILE A 38 -11.41 8.89 -11.42
C ILE A 38 -11.55 7.38 -11.31
N SER A 39 -10.77 6.75 -10.43
CA SER A 39 -10.87 5.33 -10.16
C SER A 39 -10.46 5.04 -8.72
N ASP A 40 -11.24 4.17 -8.07
CA ASP A 40 -11.02 3.59 -6.76
C ASP A 40 -11.33 2.09 -6.83
N SER A 41 -10.32 1.26 -6.60
CA SER A 41 -10.44 -0.20 -6.55
C SER A 41 -9.91 -0.76 -5.22
N LEU A 42 -9.92 0.06 -4.17
CA LEU A 42 -9.53 -0.40 -2.85
C LEU A 42 -10.52 -1.43 -2.30
N PRO A 43 -10.08 -2.35 -1.42
CA PRO A 43 -11.00 -3.16 -0.64
C PRO A 43 -12.04 -2.30 0.09
N SER A 44 -13.27 -2.77 0.19
CA SER A 44 -14.40 -1.98 0.75
C SER A 44 -14.23 -1.53 2.20
N SER A 45 -13.30 -2.16 2.94
CA SER A 45 -12.94 -1.79 4.31
C SER A 45 -11.82 -0.75 4.39
N TRP A 46 -11.16 -0.45 3.27
CA TRP A 46 -10.10 0.53 3.22
C TRP A 46 -10.65 1.92 2.95
N ASP A 47 -9.95 2.91 3.47
CA ASP A 47 -10.18 4.30 3.16
C ASP A 47 -8.94 4.91 2.50
N PHE A 48 -9.10 6.09 1.90
CA PHE A 48 -7.98 6.88 1.43
C PHE A 48 -8.21 8.38 1.69
N SER A 49 -7.12 9.11 1.73
CA SER A 49 -7.10 10.57 1.62
C SER A 49 -5.93 10.97 0.72
N ASN A 50 -5.92 12.21 0.28
CA ASN A 50 -4.86 12.71 -0.58
C ASN A 50 -4.36 14.08 -0.10
N CYS A 51 -3.12 14.42 -0.48
CA CYS A 51 -2.56 15.74 -0.28
C CYS A 51 -2.06 16.28 -1.63
N PHE A 52 -2.61 17.47 -2.06
CA PHE A 52 -2.18 18.15 -3.28
C PHE A 52 -2.49 19.67 -3.23
N PRO A 53 -1.56 20.52 -2.82
CA PRO A 53 -0.42 20.28 -1.93
C PRO A 53 -0.82 20.26 -0.45
N ILE A 54 -2.06 20.62 -0.12
CA ILE A 54 -2.64 20.51 1.22
C ILE A 54 -3.33 19.16 1.37
N CYS A 55 -3.37 18.65 2.60
CA CYS A 55 -4.03 17.38 2.87
C CYS A 55 -5.53 17.56 3.06
N TYR A 56 -6.29 16.69 2.42
CA TYR A 56 -7.74 16.63 2.45
C TYR A 56 -8.21 15.51 3.38
N SER A 57 -9.39 15.64 3.91
CA SER A 57 -10.02 14.59 4.73
C SER A 57 -10.38 13.37 3.86
N ILE A 58 -10.53 12.21 4.50
CA ILE A 58 -11.10 11.01 3.88
C ILE A 58 -12.43 11.35 3.22
N GLY A 59 -12.64 10.83 1.99
CA GLY A 59 -13.85 11.05 1.21
C GLY A 59 -13.84 12.29 0.30
N VAL A 60 -12.79 13.10 0.33
CA VAL A 60 -12.63 14.23 -0.64
C VAL A 60 -12.00 13.68 -1.92
N THR A 61 -12.76 13.78 -3.02
CA THR A 61 -12.41 13.18 -4.31
C THR A 61 -12.11 14.20 -5.41
N SER A 62 -12.18 15.50 -5.12
CA SER A 62 -11.89 16.55 -6.10
C SER A 62 -11.46 17.85 -5.43
N GLY A 63 -10.78 18.70 -6.19
CA GLY A 63 -10.37 20.03 -5.74
C GLY A 63 -9.70 20.84 -6.84
N ASN A 64 -9.21 22.01 -6.43
CA ASN A 64 -8.54 22.96 -7.33
C ASN A 64 -7.20 23.39 -6.72
N LEU A 65 -6.26 23.75 -7.58
CA LEU A 65 -4.95 24.27 -7.20
C LEU A 65 -4.51 25.32 -8.21
N VAL A 66 -3.98 26.45 -7.72
CA VAL A 66 -3.24 27.41 -8.55
C VAL A 66 -1.75 27.09 -8.41
N ILE A 67 -1.07 26.92 -9.53
CA ILE A 67 0.35 26.63 -9.60
C ILE A 67 1.13 27.80 -10.19
N SER A 68 2.37 27.98 -9.75
CA SER A 68 3.28 29.02 -10.23
C SER A 68 4.47 28.41 -10.97
N ASN A 69 4.82 29.01 -12.09
CA ASN A 69 5.92 28.58 -12.94
C ASN A 69 7.22 28.29 -12.15
N GLY A 70 7.84 27.16 -12.43
CA GLY A 70 9.09 26.74 -11.81
C GLY A 70 8.95 26.18 -10.37
N GLN A 71 7.73 26.08 -9.84
CA GLN A 71 7.48 25.45 -8.55
C GLN A 71 7.17 23.96 -8.72
N SER A 72 7.54 23.18 -7.69
CA SER A 72 7.19 21.77 -7.60
C SER A 72 6.24 21.57 -6.42
N TYR A 73 5.14 20.89 -6.67
CA TYR A 73 4.08 20.63 -5.69
C TYR A 73 4.06 19.14 -5.37
N TYR A 74 4.14 18.81 -4.08
CA TYR A 74 3.99 17.40 -3.69
C TYR A 74 2.55 16.94 -3.86
N LEU A 75 2.44 15.66 -4.17
CA LEU A 75 1.17 15.02 -4.36
C LEU A 75 1.29 13.56 -3.86
N ASN A 76 0.39 13.15 -3.00
CA ASN A 76 0.40 11.82 -2.43
C ASN A 76 -1.01 11.27 -2.23
N CYS A 77 -1.06 9.97 -1.99
CA CYS A 77 -2.24 9.28 -1.49
C CYS A 77 -1.85 8.55 -0.21
N HIS A 78 -2.64 8.73 0.84
CA HIS A 78 -2.63 7.96 2.07
C HIS A 78 -3.68 6.86 1.97
N ILE A 79 -3.31 5.63 2.23
CA ILE A 79 -4.20 4.47 2.26
C ILE A 79 -4.31 3.97 3.69
N TYR A 80 -5.53 3.79 4.17
CA TYR A 80 -5.88 3.35 5.53
C TYR A 80 -6.43 1.91 5.43
N PRO A 81 -5.65 0.88 5.77
CA PRO A 81 -6.04 -0.52 5.57
C PRO A 81 -7.07 -1.02 6.60
N ASN A 82 -7.30 -0.29 7.69
CA ASN A 82 -8.33 -0.59 8.69
C ASN A 82 -8.31 -2.05 9.18
N ASN A 83 -7.13 -2.57 9.49
CA ASN A 83 -6.86 -3.94 9.92
C ASN A 83 -7.21 -5.03 8.88
N THR A 84 -7.37 -4.67 7.60
CA THR A 84 -7.67 -5.61 6.52
C THR A 84 -6.49 -5.69 5.55
N SER A 85 -5.96 -6.90 5.33
CA SER A 85 -4.98 -7.15 4.28
C SER A 85 -5.64 -7.14 2.91
N GLY A 86 -4.89 -6.74 1.89
CA GLY A 86 -5.39 -6.69 0.53
C GLY A 86 -4.50 -5.88 -0.38
N GLU A 87 -5.00 -5.60 -1.57
CA GLU A 87 -4.39 -4.74 -2.57
C GLU A 87 -5.46 -3.96 -3.32
N GLY A 88 -5.07 -2.82 -3.86
CA GLY A 88 -5.95 -1.97 -4.66
C GLY A 88 -5.24 -0.73 -5.13
N PHE A 89 -5.93 0.12 -5.87
CA PHE A 89 -5.35 1.35 -6.39
C PHE A 89 -6.35 2.52 -6.38
N ILE A 90 -5.78 3.72 -6.36
CA ILE A 90 -6.49 5.00 -6.55
C ILE A 90 -5.84 5.71 -7.74
N THR A 91 -6.65 6.22 -8.64
CA THR A 91 -6.18 7.06 -9.76
C THR A 91 -6.77 8.46 -9.66
N MET A 92 -5.89 9.45 -9.63
CA MET A 92 -6.22 10.87 -9.73
C MET A 92 -5.94 11.37 -11.15
N GLU A 93 -6.88 12.08 -11.71
CA GLU A 93 -6.68 12.87 -12.94
C GLU A 93 -6.54 14.34 -12.56
N ILE A 94 -5.55 15.01 -13.15
CA ILE A 94 -5.25 16.43 -12.98
C ILE A 94 -5.38 17.07 -14.35
N SER A 95 -6.14 18.16 -14.46
CA SER A 95 -6.41 18.85 -15.72
C SER A 95 -6.31 20.35 -15.57
N ASN A 96 -6.04 21.04 -16.68
CA ASN A 96 -6.12 22.49 -16.77
C ASN A 96 -7.22 22.93 -17.75
N ASN A 97 -7.48 24.24 -17.79
CA ASN A 97 -8.50 24.81 -18.65
C ASN A 97 -8.17 24.74 -20.16
N SER A 98 -6.92 24.47 -20.52
CA SER A 98 -6.50 24.27 -21.92
C SER A 98 -6.71 22.84 -22.44
N GLY A 99 -7.15 21.91 -21.58
CA GLY A 99 -7.42 20.53 -21.90
C GLY A 99 -6.20 19.60 -21.77
N HIS A 100 -5.09 20.08 -21.19
CA HIS A 100 -3.97 19.19 -20.82
C HIS A 100 -4.34 18.39 -19.57
N THR A 101 -4.10 17.07 -19.59
CA THR A 101 -4.39 16.16 -18.50
C THR A 101 -3.20 15.26 -18.17
N GLU A 102 -3.01 14.98 -16.90
CA GLU A 102 -2.07 13.99 -16.37
C GLU A 102 -2.80 13.08 -15.39
N GLN A 103 -2.40 11.82 -15.30
CA GLN A 103 -2.96 10.88 -14.34
C GLN A 103 -1.86 10.31 -13.44
N VAL A 104 -2.20 10.12 -12.16
CA VAL A 104 -1.34 9.46 -11.19
C VAL A 104 -2.11 8.31 -10.57
N THR A 105 -1.49 7.13 -10.56
CA THR A 105 -2.06 5.95 -9.91
C THR A 105 -1.16 5.53 -8.76
N TRP A 106 -1.75 5.40 -7.57
CA TRP A 106 -1.14 4.80 -6.39
C TRP A 106 -1.67 3.39 -6.21
N TYR A 107 -0.78 2.41 -6.28
CA TYR A 107 -1.08 1.00 -6.06
C TYR A 107 -0.62 0.59 -4.67
N GLY A 108 -1.55 0.25 -3.80
CA GLY A 108 -1.31 -0.10 -2.41
C GLY A 108 -1.43 -1.59 -2.15
N ILE A 109 -0.50 -2.12 -1.36
CA ILE A 109 -0.52 -3.49 -0.84
C ILE A 109 -0.38 -3.42 0.67
N ALA A 110 -1.38 -3.90 1.42
CA ALA A 110 -1.30 -4.11 2.84
C ALA A 110 -1.15 -5.61 3.15
N GLY A 111 0.04 -5.98 3.58
CA GLY A 111 0.33 -7.34 4.02
C GLY A 111 -0.34 -7.64 5.37
N SER A 112 -0.80 -8.88 5.56
CA SER A 112 -1.13 -9.34 6.90
C SER A 112 0.15 -9.57 7.69
N VAL A 113 0.26 -9.02 8.90
CA VAL A 113 1.16 -9.57 9.92
C VAL A 113 0.52 -10.88 10.44
N GLY A 114 0.37 -11.84 9.54
CA GLY A 114 -0.22 -13.11 9.91
C GLY A 114 0.75 -13.94 10.73
N ILE A 115 0.57 -13.93 12.05
CA ILE A 115 0.92 -15.12 12.83
C ILE A 115 -0.23 -16.08 12.54
N VAL A 116 -0.04 -17.04 11.65
CA VAL A 116 -1.05 -18.07 11.41
C VAL A 116 -1.03 -19.00 12.61
N ASN A 117 -1.96 -18.79 13.55
CA ASN A 117 -2.05 -19.60 14.76
C ASN A 117 -2.47 -21.07 14.54
N ASN A 118 -2.95 -21.43 13.34
CA ASN A 118 -3.55 -22.75 13.06
C ASN A 118 -2.96 -23.48 11.84
N TYR A 119 -1.73 -23.20 11.46
CA TYR A 119 -1.11 -23.85 10.28
C TYR A 119 -0.73 -25.33 10.53
N TYR A 120 -0.83 -25.79 11.79
CA TYR A 120 -0.20 -27.05 12.17
C TYR A 120 -0.93 -28.32 11.70
N ASP A 121 -2.25 -28.31 11.51
CA ASP A 121 -3.00 -29.56 11.37
C ASP A 121 -3.34 -29.99 9.92
N SER A 122 -3.43 -29.09 8.97
CA SER A 122 -3.90 -29.45 7.61
C SER A 122 -2.86 -29.33 6.50
N ASN A 123 -1.71 -28.70 6.73
CA ASN A 123 -0.81 -28.27 5.65
C ASN A 123 0.66 -28.69 5.76
N LYS A 124 1.03 -29.67 6.61
CA LYS A 124 2.41 -30.22 6.64
C LYS A 124 2.91 -30.66 5.26
N LYS A 125 2.01 -31.03 4.35
CA LYS A 125 2.34 -31.43 2.97
C LYS A 125 2.91 -30.31 2.09
N ASN A 126 2.74 -29.04 2.50
CA ASN A 126 3.15 -27.89 1.71
C ASN A 126 4.38 -27.16 2.25
N ILE A 127 4.97 -27.63 3.36
CA ILE A 127 6.17 -27.04 3.95
C ILE A 127 7.41 -27.60 3.24
N LYS A 128 8.26 -26.67 2.78
CA LYS A 128 9.55 -27.00 2.16
C LYS A 128 10.68 -26.94 3.18
N TYR A 129 10.76 -25.84 3.94
CA TYR A 129 11.73 -25.63 5.01
C TYR A 129 11.13 -24.84 6.17
N ILE A 130 11.65 -25.10 7.37
CA ILE A 130 11.33 -24.37 8.61
C ILE A 130 12.62 -23.69 9.07
N TYR A 131 12.58 -22.38 9.32
CA TYR A 131 13.71 -21.61 9.83
C TYR A 131 13.37 -21.04 11.20
N ASP A 132 14.32 -21.08 12.12
CA ASP A 132 14.24 -20.27 13.34
C ASP A 132 14.55 -18.78 13.04
N LEU A 133 14.41 -17.92 14.05
CA LEU A 133 14.66 -16.46 13.88
C LEU A 133 16.14 -16.13 13.60
N SER A 134 17.07 -17.09 13.75
CA SER A 134 18.47 -16.92 13.36
C SER A 134 18.73 -17.30 11.90
N GLY A 135 17.69 -17.77 11.19
CA GLY A 135 17.79 -18.25 9.80
C GLY A 135 18.28 -19.70 9.70
N LYS A 136 18.42 -20.42 10.81
CA LYS A 136 18.82 -21.82 10.83
C LYS A 136 17.63 -22.71 10.50
N ILE A 137 17.84 -23.70 9.60
CA ILE A 137 16.85 -24.73 9.31
C ILE A 137 16.68 -25.64 10.55
N VAL A 138 15.43 -25.91 10.89
CA VAL A 138 15.05 -26.81 11.98
C VAL A 138 14.10 -27.89 11.45
N ASP A 139 14.14 -29.07 12.04
CA ASP A 139 13.38 -30.24 11.55
C ASP A 139 11.94 -30.26 12.07
N ASP A 140 11.65 -29.55 13.17
CA ASP A 140 10.31 -29.55 13.78
C ASP A 140 10.05 -28.28 14.59
N PHE A 141 8.76 -28.03 14.84
CA PHE A 141 8.29 -26.91 15.66
C PHE A 141 8.39 -27.24 17.16
N LYS A 142 8.85 -26.27 17.94
CA LYS A 142 8.74 -26.29 19.41
C LYS A 142 7.63 -25.34 19.85
N PRO A 143 6.91 -25.63 20.94
CA PRO A 143 5.84 -24.76 21.43
C PRO A 143 6.37 -23.37 21.85
N ASN A 144 5.51 -22.36 21.74
CA ASN A 144 5.80 -20.97 22.12
C ASN A 144 7.02 -20.35 21.42
N LYS A 145 7.22 -20.69 20.15
CA LYS A 145 8.29 -20.17 19.30
C LYS A 145 7.75 -19.55 18.03
N ILE A 146 8.53 -18.64 17.46
CA ILE A 146 8.29 -18.07 16.15
C ILE A 146 9.22 -18.72 15.14
N TYR A 147 8.68 -19.06 13.97
CA TYR A 147 9.40 -19.64 12.84
C TYR A 147 9.08 -18.87 11.54
N ILE A 148 10.01 -18.92 10.62
CA ILE A 148 9.77 -18.56 9.21
C ILE A 148 9.65 -19.88 8.44
N VAL A 149 8.53 -20.10 7.80
CA VAL A 149 8.24 -21.32 7.06
C VAL A 149 8.24 -21.00 5.58
N GLN A 150 9.08 -21.69 4.81
CA GLN A 150 9.03 -21.67 3.36
C GLN A 150 8.09 -22.77 2.86
N LEU A 151 7.16 -22.38 1.98
CA LEU A 151 6.22 -23.30 1.35
C LEU A 151 6.77 -23.84 0.02
N ASN A 152 6.14 -24.88 -0.51
CA ASN A 152 6.53 -25.50 -1.78
C ASN A 152 6.41 -24.57 -3.00
N ASP A 153 5.55 -23.54 -2.93
CA ASP A 153 5.43 -22.46 -3.93
C ASP A 153 6.50 -21.37 -3.79
N ASN A 154 7.47 -21.57 -2.89
CA ASN A 154 8.52 -20.65 -2.49
C ASN A 154 8.04 -19.38 -1.75
N SER A 155 6.78 -19.25 -1.38
CA SER A 155 6.32 -18.20 -0.48
C SER A 155 6.81 -18.43 0.95
N PHE A 156 6.81 -17.38 1.79
CA PHE A 156 7.22 -17.44 3.18
C PHE A 156 6.08 -17.01 4.09
N VAL A 157 5.90 -17.73 5.18
CA VAL A 157 4.94 -17.39 6.23
C VAL A 157 5.65 -17.33 7.58
N LYS A 158 5.24 -16.41 8.44
CA LYS A 158 5.68 -16.34 9.83
C LYS A 158 4.69 -17.12 10.68
N LEU A 159 5.16 -18.10 11.41
CA LEU A 159 4.36 -18.98 12.25
C LEU A 159 4.70 -18.78 13.71
N PHE A 160 3.70 -18.62 14.58
CA PHE A 160 3.84 -18.74 16.02
C PHE A 160 3.20 -20.06 16.49
N THR A 161 3.95 -20.87 17.20
CA THR A 161 3.47 -22.15 17.74
C THR A 161 2.98 -21.96 19.17
N ASN A 162 1.66 -22.00 19.37
CA ASN A 162 1.08 -22.16 20.71
C ASN A 162 1.27 -23.60 21.18
N ASN A 163 0.92 -23.91 22.45
CA ASN A 163 1.00 -25.25 22.99
C ASN A 163 0.50 -26.29 21.98
N LEU A 164 1.43 -27.06 21.43
CA LEU A 164 1.12 -28.19 20.57
C LEU A 164 0.47 -29.27 21.45
N GLN A 165 -0.84 -29.48 21.33
CA GLN A 165 -1.51 -30.66 21.89
C GLN A 165 -1.39 -31.83 20.93
#